data_47e20f440913c71e93a12952817b0873
#
_entry.id   47e20f440913c71e93a12952817b0873
#
_cell.length_a   1.000
_cell.length_b   1.000
_cell.length_c   1.000
_cell.angle_alpha   90.00
_cell.angle_beta   90.00
_cell.angle_gamma   90.00
#
_symmetry.space_group_name_H-M   'P 1'
#
loop_
_entity.id
_entity.type
_entity.pdbx_description
1 polymer ?
#
loop_
_entity_poly.entity_id
_entity_poly.type
_entity_poly.pdbx_seq_one_letter_code
_entity_poly.pdbx_strand_id
1 'polypeptide(L)'
;MIKTILAFLYISGILALGRLIPHPPNLTPILAAAIFAPYIINDRWTAIAIPLMAMFIADLVIGFHPYMLWVYGAIGLSTLISKWSMQFNKKYIQLGAMTIVSSVLFFIITNFAVWTMWDYYPKTL
;
A
#
# COMPACT_ATOMS: atom_id res chain seq x y z
N MET A 1 18.70 17.62 -1.54
CA MET A 1 17.29 17.91 -1.22
C MET A 1 16.39 17.90 -2.44
N ILE A 2 16.57 18.77 -3.43
CA ILE A 2 15.73 18.84 -4.66
C ILE A 2 15.67 17.50 -5.41
N LYS A 3 16.82 16.83 -5.63
CA LYS A 3 16.88 15.52 -6.30
C LYS A 3 16.06 14.44 -5.58
N THR A 4 16.06 14.46 -4.26
CA THR A 4 15.29 13.49 -3.44
C THR A 4 13.79 13.75 -3.57
N ILE A 5 13.37 15.01 -3.56
CA ILE A 5 11.97 15.41 -3.76
C ILE A 5 11.49 15.03 -5.16
N LEU A 6 12.28 15.31 -6.19
CA LEU A 6 11.96 14.94 -7.57
C LEU A 6 11.86 13.43 -7.74
N ALA A 7 12.78 12.65 -7.17
CA ALA A 7 12.71 11.20 -7.20
C ALA A 7 11.46 10.67 -6.48
N PHE A 8 11.14 11.24 -5.33
CA PHE A 8 9.92 10.91 -4.58
C PHE A 8 8.65 11.14 -5.41
N LEU A 9 8.52 12.32 -5.99
CA LEU A 9 7.36 12.67 -6.83
C LEU A 9 7.29 11.81 -8.09
N TYR A 10 8.43 11.53 -8.72
CA TYR A 10 8.50 10.71 -9.92
C TYR A 10 8.06 9.27 -9.65
N ILE A 11 8.59 8.64 -8.60
CA ILE A 11 8.22 7.27 -8.21
C ILE A 11 6.74 7.20 -7.82
N SER A 12 6.27 8.15 -7.01
CA SER A 12 4.86 8.21 -6.61
C SER A 12 3.93 8.41 -7.80
N GLY A 13 4.33 9.23 -8.76
CA GLY A 13 3.59 9.47 -10.00
C GLY A 13 3.50 8.22 -10.88
N ILE A 14 4.60 7.49 -11.07
CA ILE A 14 4.60 6.23 -11.84
C ILE A 14 3.69 5.19 -11.18
N LEU A 15 3.74 5.05 -9.86
CA LEU A 15 2.87 4.14 -9.13
C LEU A 15 1.39 4.53 -9.24
N ALA A 16 1.10 5.83 -9.17
CA ALA A 16 -0.25 6.34 -9.37
C ALA A 16 -0.77 6.04 -10.79
N LEU A 17 0.06 6.25 -11.82
CA LEU A 17 -0.28 5.89 -13.20
C LEU A 17 -0.57 4.39 -13.33
N GLY A 18 0.22 3.53 -12.68
CA GLY A 18 -0.03 2.08 -12.65
C GLY A 18 -1.39 1.71 -12.06
N ARG A 19 -1.92 2.53 -11.15
CA ARG A 19 -3.27 2.34 -10.61
C ARG A 19 -4.37 2.86 -11.53
N LEU A 20 -4.09 3.87 -12.33
CA LEU A 20 -5.06 4.47 -13.26
C LEU A 20 -5.25 3.62 -14.53
N ILE A 21 -4.28 2.79 -14.89
CA ILE A 21 -4.39 1.86 -16.02
C ILE A 21 -5.40 0.77 -15.67
N PRO A 22 -6.33 0.40 -16.59
CA PRO A 22 -7.27 -0.68 -16.36
C PRO A 22 -6.55 -1.98 -15.96
N HIS A 23 -6.95 -2.57 -14.83
CA HIS A 23 -6.35 -3.79 -14.27
C HIS A 23 -7.41 -4.59 -13.53
N PRO A 24 -7.20 -5.90 -13.30
CA PRO A 24 -8.12 -6.71 -12.49
C PRO A 24 -8.33 -6.10 -11.10
N PRO A 25 -9.53 -6.25 -10.50
CA PRO A 25 -9.80 -5.80 -9.14
C PRO A 25 -8.74 -6.32 -8.16
N ASN A 26 -8.31 -5.47 -7.25
CA ASN A 26 -7.29 -5.74 -6.21
C ASN A 26 -5.86 -5.99 -6.72
N LEU A 27 -5.60 -5.92 -8.01
CA LEU A 27 -4.24 -5.94 -8.56
C LEU A 27 -3.70 -4.51 -8.60
N THR A 28 -2.89 -4.13 -7.62
CA THR A 28 -2.30 -2.79 -7.57
C THR A 28 -0.80 -2.85 -7.32
N PRO A 29 0.02 -2.13 -8.09
CA PRO A 29 1.45 -2.04 -7.84
C PRO A 29 1.79 -1.32 -6.53
N ILE A 30 0.85 -0.60 -5.95
CA ILE A 30 1.05 0.19 -4.73
C ILE A 30 1.29 -0.69 -3.52
N LEU A 31 0.59 -1.83 -3.39
CA LEU A 31 0.84 -2.77 -2.30
C LEU A 31 2.24 -3.40 -2.42
N ALA A 32 2.66 -3.76 -3.63
CA ALA A 32 4.01 -4.22 -3.87
C ALA A 32 5.04 -3.14 -3.49
N ALA A 33 4.82 -1.88 -3.88
CA ALA A 33 5.66 -0.76 -3.48
C ALA A 33 5.73 -0.59 -1.96
N ALA A 34 4.61 -0.75 -1.25
CA ALA A 34 4.55 -0.68 0.21
C ALA A 34 5.42 -1.77 0.88
N ILE A 35 5.48 -2.96 0.29
CA ILE A 35 6.28 -4.08 0.78
C ILE A 35 7.77 -3.88 0.47
N PHE A 36 8.10 -3.42 -0.74
CA PHE A 36 9.48 -3.31 -1.21
C PHE A 36 10.17 -1.99 -0.85
N ALA A 37 9.43 -0.89 -0.68
CA ALA A 37 10.00 0.42 -0.40
C ALA A 37 10.98 0.42 0.80
N PRO A 38 10.68 -0.23 1.94
CA PRO A 38 11.61 -0.28 3.07
C PRO A 38 12.95 -0.96 2.78
N TYR A 39 13.00 -1.85 1.79
CA TYR A 39 14.24 -2.56 1.41
C TYR A 39 15.15 -1.73 0.50
N ILE A 40 14.60 -0.67 -0.11
CA ILE A 40 15.30 0.21 -1.05
C ILE A 40 15.58 1.57 -0.38
N ILE A 41 14.67 2.02 0.47
CA ILE A 41 14.67 3.35 1.08
C ILE A 41 14.98 3.22 2.57
N ASN A 42 16.11 3.79 2.99
CA ASN A 42 16.55 3.72 4.39
C ASN A 42 15.66 4.52 5.34
N ASP A 43 15.22 5.71 4.92
CA ASP A 43 14.34 6.53 5.72
C ASP A 43 12.91 5.96 5.76
N ARG A 44 12.46 5.63 6.97
CA ARG A 44 11.15 4.99 7.18
C ARG A 44 9.97 5.87 6.76
N TRP A 45 10.10 7.18 6.95
CA TRP A 45 9.02 8.10 6.63
C TRP A 45 8.85 8.25 5.12
N THR A 46 9.96 8.33 4.39
CA THR A 46 9.94 8.33 2.92
C THR A 46 9.42 7.00 2.37
N ALA A 47 9.81 5.87 2.96
CA ALA A 47 9.33 4.55 2.55
C ALA A 47 7.80 4.40 2.71
N ILE A 48 7.21 4.96 3.78
CA ILE A 48 5.77 4.98 4.00
C ILE A 48 5.08 5.99 3.08
N ALA A 49 5.68 7.17 2.93
CA ALA A 49 5.07 8.28 2.21
C ALA A 49 4.92 8.01 0.70
N ILE A 50 5.85 7.27 0.07
CA ILE A 50 5.80 6.98 -1.38
C ILE A 50 4.51 6.25 -1.77
N PRO A 51 4.18 5.06 -1.21
CA PRO A 51 2.95 4.37 -1.59
C PRO A 51 1.68 5.14 -1.19
N LEU A 52 1.69 5.84 -0.06
CA LEU A 52 0.55 6.66 0.36
C LEU A 52 0.35 7.87 -0.56
N MET A 53 1.43 8.52 -1.00
CA MET A 53 1.35 9.62 -1.96
C MET A 53 0.86 9.13 -3.34
N ALA A 54 1.32 7.96 -3.77
CA ALA A 54 0.84 7.34 -5.01
C ALA A 54 -0.67 7.06 -4.96
N MET A 55 -1.16 6.56 -3.83
CA MET A 55 -2.60 6.39 -3.60
C MET A 55 -3.33 7.72 -3.69
N PHE A 56 -2.84 8.74 -2.99
CA PHE A 56 -3.46 10.05 -2.95
C PHE A 56 -3.54 10.70 -4.34
N ILE A 57 -2.46 10.65 -5.12
CA ILE A 57 -2.44 11.16 -6.49
C ILE A 57 -3.47 10.43 -7.37
N ALA A 58 -3.56 9.11 -7.26
CA ALA A 58 -4.54 8.33 -8.01
C ALA A 58 -5.97 8.66 -7.57
N ASP A 59 -6.22 8.81 -6.28
CA ASP A 59 -7.56 9.13 -5.73
C ASP A 59 -8.01 10.55 -6.06
N LEU A 60 -7.10 11.49 -6.31
CA LEU A 60 -7.45 12.80 -6.88
C LEU A 60 -8.08 12.70 -8.28
N VAL A 61 -7.71 11.68 -9.04
CA VAL A 61 -8.23 11.45 -10.40
C VAL A 61 -9.46 10.53 -10.38
N ILE A 62 -9.41 9.44 -9.62
CA ILE A 62 -10.49 8.44 -9.54
C ILE A 62 -11.68 8.98 -8.71
N GLY A 63 -11.40 9.81 -7.73
CA GLY A 63 -12.33 10.29 -6.72
C GLY A 63 -12.15 9.61 -5.37
N PHE A 64 -12.56 10.30 -4.33
CA PHE A 64 -12.48 9.80 -2.96
C PHE A 64 -13.62 8.85 -2.65
N HIS A 65 -13.37 7.83 -1.84
CA HIS A 65 -14.33 6.80 -1.47
C HIS A 65 -14.41 6.62 0.07
N PRO A 66 -15.53 6.13 0.62
CA PRO A 66 -15.75 6.10 2.08
C PRO A 66 -14.74 5.26 2.86
N TYR A 67 -14.25 4.15 2.30
CA TYR A 67 -13.27 3.25 2.95
C TYR A 67 -11.80 3.61 2.69
N MET A 68 -11.55 4.81 2.18
CA MET A 68 -10.21 5.30 1.83
C MET A 68 -9.23 5.18 3.01
N LEU A 69 -9.63 5.58 4.22
CA LEU A 69 -8.79 5.50 5.41
C LEU A 69 -8.37 4.08 5.74
N TRP A 70 -9.22 3.10 5.52
CA TRP A 70 -8.91 1.68 5.74
C TRP A 70 -7.85 1.18 4.75
N VAL A 71 -7.97 1.57 3.48
CA VAL A 71 -7.01 1.22 2.44
C VAL A 71 -5.65 1.87 2.72
N TYR A 72 -5.63 3.15 3.06
CA TYR A 72 -4.39 3.87 3.43
C TYR A 72 -3.77 3.27 4.69
N GLY A 73 -4.57 2.94 5.69
CA GLY A 73 -4.12 2.27 6.90
C GLY A 73 -3.49 0.91 6.61
N ALA A 74 -4.12 0.10 5.76
CA ALA A 74 -3.61 -1.21 5.37
C ALA A 74 -2.27 -1.10 4.61
N ILE A 75 -2.12 -0.13 3.71
CA ILE A 75 -0.87 0.13 2.98
C ILE A 75 0.23 0.60 3.94
N GLY A 76 -0.07 1.58 4.79
CA GLY A 76 0.89 2.07 5.78
C GLY A 76 1.35 0.98 6.75
N LEU A 77 0.41 0.16 7.23
CA LEU A 77 0.71 -0.97 8.11
C LEU A 77 1.56 -2.04 7.41
N SER A 78 1.27 -2.34 6.14
CA SER A 78 2.09 -3.26 5.33
C SER A 78 3.54 -2.77 5.21
N THR A 79 3.74 -1.47 5.00
CA THR A 79 5.08 -0.86 4.95
C THR A 79 5.80 -0.96 6.29
N LEU A 80 5.10 -0.70 7.40
CA LEU A 80 5.67 -0.79 8.75
C LEU A 80 6.08 -2.22 9.11
N ILE A 81 5.23 -3.20 8.80
CA ILE A 81 5.53 -4.63 9.03
C ILE A 81 6.73 -5.06 8.18
N SER A 82 6.77 -4.65 6.92
CA SER A 82 7.91 -4.90 6.04
C SER A 82 9.21 -4.30 6.61
N LYS A 83 9.16 -3.06 7.08
CA LYS A 83 10.31 -2.40 7.71
C LYS A 83 10.76 -3.13 8.98
N TRP A 84 9.82 -3.55 9.80
CA TRP A 84 10.12 -4.31 11.01
C TRP A 84 10.78 -5.66 10.68
N SER A 85 10.34 -6.35 9.63
CA SER A 85 10.91 -7.63 9.22
C SER A 85 12.38 -7.58 8.83
N MET A 86 12.89 -6.39 8.44
CA MET A 86 14.30 -6.22 8.05
C MET A 86 15.32 -6.49 9.18
N GLN A 87 14.87 -6.65 10.42
CA GLN A 87 15.72 -7.06 11.55
C GLN A 87 16.26 -8.50 11.40
N PHE A 88 15.61 -9.31 10.59
CA PHE A 88 15.98 -10.71 10.40
C PHE A 88 16.91 -10.88 9.18
N ASN A 89 17.92 -11.73 9.27
CA ASN A 89 19.00 -11.85 8.29
C ASN A 89 18.69 -12.71 7.04
N LYS A 90 17.41 -12.90 6.67
CA LYS A 90 17.02 -13.79 5.55
C LYS A 90 16.18 -13.04 4.50
N LYS A 91 16.80 -12.11 3.80
CA LYS A 91 16.14 -11.15 2.88
C LYS A 91 15.08 -11.77 1.94
N TYR A 92 15.39 -12.86 1.25
CA TYR A 92 14.45 -13.43 0.28
C TYR A 92 13.26 -14.15 0.93
N ILE A 93 13.51 -14.86 2.03
CA ILE A 93 12.44 -15.50 2.82
C ILE A 93 11.53 -14.45 3.43
N GLN A 94 12.11 -13.38 3.94
CA GLN A 94 11.35 -12.25 4.50
C GLN A 94 10.48 -11.57 3.45
N LEU A 95 11.02 -11.29 2.26
CA LEU A 95 10.26 -10.72 1.16
C LEU A 95 9.06 -11.59 0.80
N GLY A 96 9.25 -12.90 0.66
CA GLY A 96 8.17 -13.85 0.40
C GLY A 96 7.13 -13.88 1.52
N ALA A 97 7.58 -13.97 2.77
CA ALA A 97 6.69 -13.95 3.94
C ALA A 97 5.93 -12.63 4.05
N MET A 98 6.59 -11.48 3.84
CA MET A 98 5.94 -10.16 3.91
C MET A 98 4.95 -9.96 2.78
N THR A 99 5.21 -10.51 1.61
CA THR A 99 4.24 -10.48 0.50
C THR A 99 2.95 -11.20 0.90
N ILE A 100 3.04 -12.40 1.47
CA ILE A 100 1.88 -13.17 1.93
C ILE A 100 1.18 -12.44 3.07
N VAL A 101 1.90 -12.08 4.12
CA VAL A 101 1.34 -11.40 5.32
C VAL A 101 0.65 -10.10 4.93
N SER A 102 1.29 -9.25 4.13
CA SER A 102 0.74 -7.96 3.72
C SER A 102 -0.48 -8.13 2.80
N SER A 103 -0.48 -9.13 1.92
CA SER A 103 -1.62 -9.40 1.05
C SER A 103 -2.83 -9.89 1.84
N VAL A 104 -2.63 -10.80 2.81
CA VAL A 104 -3.69 -11.29 3.69
C VAL A 104 -4.22 -10.15 4.59
N LEU A 105 -3.32 -9.37 5.17
CA LEU A 105 -3.67 -8.23 6.01
C LEU A 105 -4.48 -7.19 5.22
N PHE A 106 -4.01 -6.82 4.03
CA PHE A 106 -4.71 -5.89 3.15
C PHE A 106 -6.11 -6.42 2.80
N PHE A 107 -6.21 -7.69 2.43
CA PHE A 107 -7.48 -8.34 2.13
C PHE A 107 -8.44 -8.28 3.33
N ILE A 108 -7.99 -8.66 4.52
CA ILE A 108 -8.81 -8.65 5.74
C ILE A 108 -9.31 -7.24 6.05
N ILE A 109 -8.41 -6.25 6.08
CA ILE A 109 -8.75 -4.87 6.43
C ILE A 109 -9.72 -4.26 5.42
N THR A 110 -9.47 -4.41 4.13
CA THR A 110 -10.31 -3.80 3.10
C THR A 110 -11.67 -4.47 2.99
N ASN A 111 -11.76 -5.80 3.12
CA ASN A 111 -13.04 -6.51 3.13
C ASN A 111 -13.83 -6.23 4.42
N PHE A 112 -13.17 -6.11 5.57
CA PHE A 112 -13.82 -5.69 6.80
C PHE A 112 -14.39 -4.26 6.67
N ALA A 113 -13.68 -3.34 6.04
CA ALA A 113 -14.17 -2.00 5.76
C ALA A 113 -15.43 -2.02 4.89
N VAL A 114 -15.42 -2.80 3.81
CA VAL A 114 -16.61 -2.99 2.95
C VAL A 114 -17.77 -3.59 3.74
N TRP A 115 -17.51 -4.62 4.54
CA TRP A 115 -18.55 -5.26 5.36
C TRP A 115 -19.16 -4.32 6.39
N THR A 116 -18.37 -3.45 7.01
CA THR A 116 -18.85 -2.51 8.03
C THR A 116 -19.60 -1.31 7.45
N MET A 117 -19.18 -0.83 6.27
CA MET A 117 -19.65 0.44 5.70
C MET A 117 -20.72 0.27 4.61
N TRP A 118 -20.90 -0.94 4.08
CA TRP A 118 -21.86 -1.22 3.03
C TRP A 118 -22.80 -2.36 3.42
N ASP A 119 -24.06 -2.26 3.04
CA ASP A 119 -25.10 -3.27 3.33
C ASP A 119 -25.16 -4.40 2.27
N TYR A 120 -24.04 -4.65 1.57
CA TYR A 120 -23.98 -5.73 0.58
C TYR A 120 -24.04 -7.14 1.19
N TYR A 121 -23.65 -7.28 2.46
CA TYR A 121 -23.64 -8.56 3.15
C TYR A 121 -24.50 -8.50 4.40
N PRO A 122 -25.26 -9.58 4.71
CA PRO A 122 -25.97 -9.65 5.98
C PRO A 122 -24.99 -9.55 7.15
N LYS A 123 -25.25 -8.64 8.08
CA LYS A 123 -24.45 -8.44 9.30
C LYS A 123 -24.84 -9.46 10.39
N THR A 124 -25.11 -10.70 9.99
CA THR A 124 -25.40 -11.82 10.88
C THR A 124 -24.16 -12.70 11.00
N LEU A 125 -23.83 -13.06 12.25
CA LEU A 125 -22.84 -14.09 12.54
C LEU A 125 -23.45 -15.47 12.29
#